data_f918f1761d96c83639b928d60899fbb5
#
_entry.id   f918f1761d96c83639b928d60899fbb5
#
_cell.length_a   1.000
_cell.length_b   1.000
_cell.length_c   1.000
_cell.angle_alpha   90.00
_cell.angle_beta   90.00
_cell.angle_gamma   90.00
#
_symmetry.space_group_name_H-M   'P 1'
#
loop_
_entity.id
_entity.type
_entity.pdbx_description
1 polymer ?
#
loop_
_entity_poly.entity_id
_entity_poly.type
_entity_poly.pdbx_seq_one_letter_code
_entity_poly.pdbx_strand_id
1 'polypeptide(L)'
;MNLTDITALMPQRISEQLSKIELSDVSEIHLLANRPMTITVSEKSIPFGESVSREEMLTTVNSLCQGSLHSYEEMIRDGYIPLGNGFRAGVCGIMSGGAVKEITSIRIRIPRTVYGIGNSLVKRLITDNCGMLIYSPPGVGKTTLIRDIASILSSPPYIKRVSVIDSRNEIYRRDAFLRSSADIYSGYPKAKGIELAVRTMSAQYIICDELGKDEAEMLLSTQSYGVPTVATAHSPSLDALLSRRVFAELDREGVFSLYVGIAREGRGFSIKLDERRAKV
;
A
#
# COMPACT_ATOMS: atom_id res chain seq x y z
N MET A 1 -0.31 3.68 13.17
CA MET A 1 -0.77 2.49 13.90
C MET A 1 0.15 1.34 13.49
N ASN A 2 0.69 0.60 14.44
CA ASN A 2 1.47 -0.61 14.23
C ASN A 2 0.71 -1.80 14.84
N LEU A 3 1.27 -3.01 14.78
CA LEU A 3 0.60 -4.20 15.31
C LEU A 3 0.40 -4.16 16.83
N THR A 4 1.37 -3.59 17.56
CA THR A 4 1.25 -3.39 19.02
C THR A 4 0.12 -2.42 19.34
N ASP A 5 -0.05 -1.35 18.55
CA ASP A 5 -1.17 -0.42 18.73
C ASP A 5 -2.51 -1.13 18.50
N ILE A 6 -2.60 -2.04 17.51
CA ILE A 6 -3.81 -2.82 17.22
C ILE A 6 -4.13 -3.80 18.37
N THR A 7 -3.13 -4.51 18.87
CA THR A 7 -3.34 -5.46 19.99
C THR A 7 -3.73 -4.73 21.28
N ALA A 8 -3.23 -3.51 21.49
CA ALA A 8 -3.61 -2.67 22.62
C ALA A 8 -5.08 -2.17 22.57
N LEU A 9 -5.73 -2.19 21.40
CA LEU A 9 -7.15 -1.88 21.26
C LEU A 9 -8.07 -3.07 21.60
N MET A 10 -7.50 -4.24 21.84
CA MET A 10 -8.26 -5.44 22.19
C MET A 10 -8.44 -5.54 23.71
N PRO A 11 -9.45 -6.28 24.18
CA PRO A 11 -9.56 -6.64 25.59
C PRO A 11 -8.26 -7.22 26.15
N GLN A 12 -7.94 -6.89 27.40
CA GLN A 12 -6.66 -7.26 28.02
C GLN A 12 -6.34 -8.74 27.85
N ARG A 13 -7.29 -9.62 28.08
CA ARG A 13 -7.12 -11.07 27.95
C ARG A 13 -6.68 -11.49 26.55
N ILE A 14 -7.28 -10.91 25.50
CA ILE A 14 -6.92 -11.20 24.10
C ILE A 14 -5.53 -10.63 23.79
N SER A 15 -5.25 -9.41 24.24
CA SER A 15 -3.94 -8.77 24.08
C SER A 15 -2.81 -9.59 24.74
N GLU A 16 -3.03 -10.07 25.95
CA GLU A 16 -2.09 -10.95 26.68
C GLU A 16 -1.86 -12.29 25.96
N GLN A 17 -2.90 -12.86 25.36
CA GLN A 17 -2.72 -14.08 24.55
C GLN A 17 -1.89 -13.81 23.30
N LEU A 18 -2.18 -12.74 22.59
CA LEU A 18 -1.44 -12.36 21.38
C LEU A 18 0.02 -12.00 21.68
N SER A 19 0.33 -11.46 22.85
CA SER A 19 1.70 -11.15 23.26
C SER A 19 2.60 -12.38 23.43
N LYS A 20 2.03 -13.59 23.53
CA LYS A 20 2.77 -14.86 23.67
C LYS A 20 3.28 -15.42 22.34
N ILE A 21 2.94 -14.81 21.24
CA ILE A 21 3.35 -15.24 19.90
C ILE A 21 4.18 -14.16 19.20
N GLU A 22 5.08 -14.59 18.34
CA GLU A 22 5.78 -13.68 17.44
C GLU A 22 4.85 -13.28 16.29
N LEU A 23 4.43 -12.01 16.30
CA LEU A 23 3.44 -11.49 15.37
C LEU A 23 4.03 -11.09 14.02
N SER A 24 5.36 -11.16 13.82
CA SER A 24 6.04 -10.77 12.58
C SER A 24 5.53 -11.51 11.34
N ASP A 25 5.16 -12.78 11.50
CA ASP A 25 4.69 -13.64 10.43
C ASP A 25 3.16 -13.73 10.32
N VAL A 26 2.43 -13.13 11.27
CA VAL A 26 0.97 -13.12 11.28
C VAL A 26 0.47 -12.14 10.22
N SER A 27 -0.40 -12.61 9.33
CA SER A 27 -1.03 -11.81 8.29
C SER A 27 -2.47 -11.41 8.62
N GLU A 28 -3.15 -12.19 9.45
CA GLU A 28 -4.51 -11.92 9.89
C GLU A 28 -4.74 -12.40 11.32
N ILE A 29 -5.52 -11.65 12.10
CA ILE A 29 -6.12 -12.06 13.36
C ILE A 29 -7.62 -12.11 13.13
N HIS A 30 -8.25 -13.24 13.43
CA HIS A 30 -9.67 -13.44 13.24
C HIS A 30 -10.33 -13.78 14.58
N LEU A 31 -11.12 -12.88 15.12
CA LEU A 31 -11.94 -13.07 16.30
C LEU A 31 -13.30 -13.60 15.88
N LEU A 32 -13.79 -14.62 16.58
CA LEU A 32 -15.05 -15.29 16.34
C LEU A 32 -15.83 -15.37 17.64
N ALA A 33 -17.07 -14.87 17.65
CA ALA A 33 -17.92 -14.90 18.86
C ALA A 33 -18.14 -16.34 19.36
N ASN A 34 -17.88 -16.56 20.65
CA ASN A 34 -18.00 -17.85 21.34
C ASN A 34 -17.12 -18.98 20.77
N ARG A 35 -16.04 -18.62 20.10
CA ARG A 35 -15.04 -19.58 19.54
C ARG A 35 -13.63 -19.08 19.78
N PRO A 36 -12.63 -19.98 19.79
CA PRO A 36 -11.24 -19.57 19.78
C PRO A 36 -10.94 -18.65 18.60
N MET A 37 -10.10 -17.63 18.81
CA MET A 37 -9.61 -16.83 17.71
C MET A 37 -8.75 -17.67 16.77
N THR A 38 -8.56 -17.22 15.55
CA THR A 38 -7.58 -17.81 14.63
C THR A 38 -6.57 -16.77 14.21
N ILE A 39 -5.33 -17.20 14.03
CA ILE A 39 -4.26 -16.41 13.42
C ILE A 39 -3.89 -17.03 12.08
N THR A 40 -3.60 -16.21 11.08
CA THR A 40 -3.12 -16.69 9.79
C THR A 40 -1.63 -16.43 9.67
N VAL A 41 -0.85 -17.52 9.57
CA VAL A 41 0.59 -17.50 9.36
C VAL A 41 0.89 -18.27 8.08
N SER A 42 1.61 -17.68 7.16
CA SER A 42 1.99 -18.33 5.89
C SER A 42 0.80 -18.96 5.14
N GLU A 43 -0.33 -18.23 5.07
CA GLU A 43 -1.59 -18.65 4.43
C GLU A 43 -2.35 -19.77 5.16
N LYS A 44 -1.86 -20.25 6.30
CA LYS A 44 -2.54 -21.23 7.14
C LYS A 44 -3.22 -20.55 8.31
N SER A 45 -4.52 -20.77 8.46
CA SER A 45 -5.27 -20.32 9.64
C SER A 45 -5.15 -21.37 10.76
N ILE A 46 -4.70 -20.95 11.91
CA ILE A 46 -4.43 -21.80 13.07
C ILE A 46 -5.31 -21.30 14.22
N PRO A 47 -6.15 -22.16 14.84
CA PRO A 47 -6.86 -21.79 16.06
C PRO A 47 -5.86 -21.41 17.16
N PHE A 48 -6.16 -20.34 17.87
CA PHE A 48 -5.27 -19.80 18.89
C PHE A 48 -6.05 -19.23 20.07
N GLY A 49 -5.57 -19.52 21.27
CA GLY A 49 -6.13 -19.00 22.50
C GLY A 49 -7.49 -19.58 22.87
N GLU A 50 -8.15 -18.91 23.80
CA GLU A 50 -9.47 -19.28 24.32
C GLU A 50 -10.60 -18.67 23.50
N SER A 51 -11.84 -19.13 23.77
CA SER A 51 -13.03 -18.59 23.12
C SER A 51 -13.22 -17.10 23.43
N VAL A 52 -13.50 -16.32 22.40
CA VAL A 52 -13.76 -14.88 22.50
C VAL A 52 -15.23 -14.67 22.84
N SER A 53 -15.53 -13.98 23.94
CA SER A 53 -16.91 -13.71 24.33
C SER A 53 -17.56 -12.63 23.43
N ARG A 54 -18.90 -12.56 23.45
CA ARG A 54 -19.62 -11.49 22.74
C ARG A 54 -19.31 -10.11 23.30
N GLU A 55 -19.08 -9.99 24.59
CA GLU A 55 -18.70 -8.76 25.26
C GLU A 55 -17.31 -8.28 24.78
N GLU A 56 -16.35 -9.19 24.66
CA GLU A 56 -15.02 -8.90 24.11
C GLU A 56 -15.09 -8.48 22.64
N MET A 57 -16.00 -9.06 21.85
CA MET A 57 -16.24 -8.64 20.47
C MET A 57 -16.73 -7.18 20.42
N LEU A 58 -17.72 -6.82 21.26
CA LEU A 58 -18.26 -5.46 21.32
C LEU A 58 -17.20 -4.46 21.81
N THR A 59 -16.44 -4.81 22.84
CA THR A 59 -15.33 -4.00 23.35
C THR A 59 -14.30 -3.76 22.26
N THR A 60 -13.94 -4.80 21.52
CA THR A 60 -12.97 -4.70 20.39
C THR A 60 -13.50 -3.73 19.34
N VAL A 61 -14.73 -3.90 18.85
CA VAL A 61 -15.28 -3.00 17.80
C VAL A 61 -15.37 -1.56 18.30
N ASN A 62 -15.82 -1.34 19.54
CA ASN A 62 -15.89 0.00 20.12
C ASN A 62 -14.50 0.66 20.17
N SER A 63 -13.48 -0.08 20.57
CA SER A 63 -12.09 0.42 20.57
C SER A 63 -11.57 0.70 19.18
N LEU A 64 -11.84 -0.18 18.19
CA LEU A 64 -11.47 0.03 16.79
C LEU A 64 -12.17 1.25 16.17
N CYS A 65 -13.37 1.58 16.63
CA CYS A 65 -14.14 2.78 16.28
C CYS A 65 -13.78 4.01 17.14
N GLN A 66 -12.69 3.95 17.92
CA GLN A 66 -12.24 5.04 18.79
C GLN A 66 -13.33 5.53 19.77
N GLY A 67 -14.18 4.63 20.23
CA GLY A 67 -15.30 4.93 21.13
C GLY A 67 -16.52 5.55 20.46
N SER A 68 -16.53 5.75 19.15
CA SER A 68 -17.62 6.40 18.42
C SER A 68 -18.25 5.46 17.39
N LEU A 69 -18.95 4.43 17.84
CA LEU A 69 -19.64 3.45 16.97
C LEU A 69 -20.54 4.13 15.94
N HIS A 70 -21.24 5.18 16.34
CA HIS A 70 -22.15 5.92 15.45
C HIS A 70 -21.46 6.53 14.24
N SER A 71 -20.25 7.06 14.42
CA SER A 71 -19.45 7.62 13.30
C SER A 71 -19.00 6.57 12.31
N TYR A 72 -19.00 5.29 12.69
CA TYR A 72 -18.58 4.16 11.86
C TYR A 72 -19.73 3.26 11.42
N GLU A 73 -21.00 3.64 11.71
CA GLU A 73 -22.16 2.79 11.46
C GLU A 73 -22.32 2.41 9.99
N GLU A 74 -22.10 3.34 9.08
CA GLU A 74 -22.13 3.09 7.62
C GLU A 74 -21.02 2.13 7.20
N MET A 75 -19.79 2.34 7.68
CA MET A 75 -18.65 1.48 7.39
C MET A 75 -18.82 0.06 7.95
N ILE A 76 -19.38 -0.06 9.15
CA ILE A 76 -19.72 -1.36 9.76
C ILE A 76 -20.80 -2.07 8.93
N ARG A 77 -21.78 -1.33 8.42
CA ARG A 77 -22.79 -1.86 7.50
C ARG A 77 -22.17 -2.35 6.20
N ASP A 78 -21.16 -1.64 5.69
CA ASP A 78 -20.36 -2.04 4.52
C ASP A 78 -19.35 -3.16 4.83
N GLY A 79 -19.29 -3.62 6.08
CA GLY A 79 -18.52 -4.76 6.52
C GLY A 79 -17.05 -4.48 6.85
N TYR A 80 -16.64 -3.22 7.07
CA TYR A 80 -15.24 -2.93 7.41
C TYR A 80 -15.06 -1.66 8.25
N ILE A 81 -13.93 -1.61 8.97
CA ILE A 81 -13.44 -0.44 9.71
C ILE A 81 -12.02 -0.15 9.22
N PRO A 82 -11.73 1.02 8.66
CA PRO A 82 -10.36 1.42 8.31
C PRO A 82 -9.59 1.77 9.58
N LEU A 83 -8.42 1.15 9.78
CA LEU A 83 -7.60 1.36 10.98
C LEU A 83 -6.37 2.23 10.72
N GLY A 84 -6.19 2.70 9.50
CA GLY A 84 -5.00 3.46 9.08
C GLY A 84 -3.77 2.58 8.84
N ASN A 85 -2.72 3.17 8.23
CA ASN A 85 -1.45 2.49 7.91
C ASN A 85 -1.61 1.13 7.17
N GLY A 86 -2.67 0.99 6.37
CA GLY A 86 -2.97 -0.24 5.64
C GLY A 86 -3.61 -1.35 6.47
N PHE A 87 -3.83 -1.15 7.78
CA PHE A 87 -4.64 -2.06 8.59
C PHE A 87 -6.12 -1.86 8.27
N ARG A 88 -6.86 -2.95 8.24
CA ARG A 88 -8.31 -2.97 8.04
C ARG A 88 -8.93 -4.08 8.88
N ALA A 89 -10.02 -3.76 9.55
CA ALA A 89 -10.85 -4.77 10.21
C ALA A 89 -12.10 -5.02 9.36
N GLY A 90 -12.25 -6.23 8.84
CA GLY A 90 -13.53 -6.73 8.32
C GLY A 90 -14.44 -7.06 9.49
N VAL A 91 -15.69 -6.65 9.43
CA VAL A 91 -16.68 -6.89 10.48
C VAL A 91 -17.88 -7.58 9.87
N CYS A 92 -18.29 -8.71 10.47
CA CYS A 92 -19.51 -9.41 10.08
C CYS A 92 -20.43 -9.55 11.27
N GLY A 93 -21.72 -9.56 11.01
CA GLY A 93 -22.72 -9.66 12.06
C GLY A 93 -24.11 -10.02 11.54
N ILE A 94 -25.06 -10.06 12.46
CA ILE A 94 -26.47 -10.29 12.17
C ILE A 94 -27.15 -8.93 12.00
N MET A 95 -27.74 -8.72 10.83
CA MET A 95 -28.47 -7.50 10.51
C MET A 95 -29.96 -7.64 10.88
N SER A 96 -30.53 -6.58 11.44
CA SER A 96 -31.96 -6.46 11.65
C SER A 96 -32.35 -4.98 11.58
N GLY A 97 -33.43 -4.67 10.86
CA GLY A 97 -33.91 -3.29 10.71
C GLY A 97 -32.90 -2.33 10.07
N GLY A 98 -32.01 -2.83 9.17
CA GLY A 98 -31.00 -2.02 8.49
C GLY A 98 -29.76 -1.69 9.32
N ALA A 99 -29.64 -2.22 10.54
CA ALA A 99 -28.47 -2.05 11.41
C ALA A 99 -27.88 -3.41 11.82
N VAL A 100 -26.56 -3.44 12.07
CA VAL A 100 -25.89 -4.61 12.63
C VAL A 100 -26.24 -4.72 14.12
N LYS A 101 -26.97 -5.76 14.48
CA LYS A 101 -27.45 -6.00 15.85
C LYS A 101 -26.48 -6.81 16.69
N GLU A 102 -25.75 -7.70 16.06
CA GLU A 102 -24.79 -8.58 16.73
C GLU A 102 -23.58 -8.75 15.84
N ILE A 103 -22.40 -8.56 16.40
CA ILE A 103 -21.13 -8.81 15.69
C ILE A 103 -20.71 -10.25 15.97
N THR A 104 -20.59 -11.04 14.91
CA THR A 104 -20.25 -12.45 14.99
C THR A 104 -18.79 -12.73 14.66
N SER A 105 -18.13 -11.81 13.91
CA SER A 105 -16.73 -11.99 13.52
C SER A 105 -16.05 -10.65 13.22
N ILE A 106 -14.75 -10.57 13.59
CA ILE A 106 -13.88 -9.45 13.28
C ILE A 106 -12.60 -10.04 12.69
N ARG A 107 -12.23 -9.61 11.47
CA ARG A 107 -11.01 -10.06 10.81
C ARG A 107 -10.07 -8.89 10.60
N ILE A 108 -8.99 -8.84 11.37
CA ILE A 108 -7.99 -7.77 11.28
C ILE A 108 -6.89 -8.24 10.35
N ARG A 109 -6.73 -7.54 9.23
CA ARG A 109 -5.62 -7.75 8.29
C ARG A 109 -4.43 -6.94 8.72
N ILE A 110 -3.28 -7.62 8.83
CA ILE A 110 -1.99 -7.05 9.18
C ILE A 110 -1.22 -6.85 7.88
N PRO A 111 -1.01 -5.62 7.46
CA PRO A 111 -0.26 -5.36 6.24
C PRO A 111 1.21 -5.70 6.47
N ARG A 112 1.81 -6.45 5.58
CA ARG A 112 3.25 -6.71 5.61
C ARG A 112 3.99 -5.55 4.98
N THR A 113 5.01 -5.04 5.68
CA THR A 113 5.98 -4.12 5.11
C THR A 113 7.19 -4.93 4.68
N VAL A 114 7.52 -4.85 3.41
CA VAL A 114 8.71 -5.49 2.84
C VAL A 114 9.70 -4.37 2.59
N TYR A 115 10.93 -4.54 3.06
CA TYR A 115 11.99 -3.55 2.93
C TYR A 115 13.14 -4.08 2.08
N GLY A 116 13.75 -3.17 1.31
CA GLY A 116 14.98 -3.43 0.58
C GLY A 116 14.80 -4.19 -0.75
N ILE A 117 13.57 -4.53 -1.14
CA ILE A 117 13.29 -5.19 -2.42
C ILE A 117 13.60 -4.28 -3.62
N GLY A 118 13.50 -2.96 -3.43
CA GLY A 118 13.79 -1.94 -4.42
C GLY A 118 15.26 -1.49 -4.46
N ASN A 119 16.15 -1.99 -3.61
CA ASN A 119 17.52 -1.47 -3.48
C ASN A 119 18.30 -1.45 -4.80
N SER A 120 18.24 -2.52 -5.59
CA SER A 120 18.92 -2.59 -6.89
C SER A 120 18.33 -1.59 -7.89
N LEU A 121 17.02 -1.41 -7.88
CA LEU A 121 16.31 -0.48 -8.75
C LEU A 121 16.60 0.97 -8.37
N VAL A 122 16.66 1.28 -7.08
CA VAL A 122 17.03 2.61 -6.58
C VAL A 122 18.45 2.98 -6.97
N LYS A 123 19.41 2.07 -6.84
CA LYS A 123 20.78 2.31 -7.34
C LYS A 123 20.77 2.66 -8.83
N ARG A 124 19.98 1.94 -9.63
CA ARG A 124 19.85 2.19 -11.06
C ARG A 124 19.21 3.56 -11.34
N LEU A 125 18.08 3.88 -10.68
CA LEU A 125 17.43 5.19 -10.81
C LEU A 125 18.37 6.35 -10.54
N ILE A 126 19.19 6.25 -9.49
CA ILE A 126 20.15 7.30 -9.12
C ILE A 126 21.30 7.41 -10.12
N THR A 127 21.85 6.26 -10.56
CA THR A 127 22.97 6.24 -11.51
C THR A 127 22.57 6.81 -12.85
N ASP A 128 21.41 6.43 -13.37
CA ASP A 128 20.96 6.79 -14.72
C ASP A 128 20.13 8.08 -14.73
N ASN A 129 19.71 8.57 -13.56
CA ASN A 129 18.82 9.73 -13.37
C ASN A 129 17.61 9.69 -14.31
N CYS A 130 16.89 8.60 -14.33
CA CYS A 130 15.85 8.31 -15.32
C CYS A 130 14.51 7.94 -14.69
N GLY A 131 13.45 7.99 -15.49
CA GLY A 131 12.11 7.51 -15.11
C GLY A 131 12.02 5.98 -15.16
N MET A 132 11.14 5.41 -14.32
CA MET A 132 10.88 3.97 -14.22
C MET A 132 9.38 3.68 -14.23
N LEU A 133 8.95 2.72 -15.05
CA LEU A 133 7.58 2.23 -15.06
C LEU A 133 7.51 0.76 -14.64
N ILE A 134 6.84 0.50 -13.53
CA ILE A 134 6.64 -0.85 -12.98
C ILE A 134 5.31 -1.40 -13.52
N TYR A 135 5.32 -2.56 -14.13
CA TYR A 135 4.12 -3.17 -14.67
C TYR A 135 3.92 -4.62 -14.21
N SER A 136 2.66 -4.99 -13.99
CA SER A 136 2.23 -6.39 -13.76
C SER A 136 0.70 -6.48 -13.79
N PRO A 137 0.12 -7.69 -13.81
CA PRO A 137 -1.27 -7.91 -13.44
C PRO A 137 -1.59 -7.37 -12.04
N PRO A 138 -2.89 -7.21 -11.68
CA PRO A 138 -3.31 -6.84 -10.33
C PRO A 138 -2.80 -7.83 -9.26
N GLY A 139 -2.55 -7.33 -8.03
CA GLY A 139 -2.24 -8.18 -6.87
C GLY A 139 -0.83 -8.78 -6.81
N VAL A 140 0.06 -8.50 -7.76
CA VAL A 140 1.42 -9.08 -7.79
C VAL A 140 2.38 -8.42 -6.81
N GLY A 141 2.18 -7.13 -6.46
CA GLY A 141 3.05 -6.43 -5.50
C GLY A 141 3.60 -5.10 -5.97
N LYS A 142 3.07 -4.50 -7.06
CA LYS A 142 3.51 -3.17 -7.56
C LYS A 142 3.53 -2.10 -6.48
N THR A 143 2.45 -1.98 -5.71
CA THR A 143 2.35 -0.99 -4.63
C THR A 143 3.35 -1.24 -3.51
N THR A 144 3.71 -2.50 -3.24
CA THR A 144 4.75 -2.85 -2.28
C THR A 144 6.12 -2.42 -2.78
N LEU A 145 6.44 -2.69 -4.04
CA LEU A 145 7.72 -2.33 -4.64
C LEU A 145 7.89 -0.81 -4.77
N ILE A 146 6.89 -0.09 -5.27
CA ILE A 146 6.97 1.37 -5.43
C ILE A 146 7.06 2.09 -4.08
N ARG A 147 6.38 1.58 -3.04
CA ARG A 147 6.49 2.08 -1.67
C ARG A 147 7.91 1.95 -1.14
N ASP A 148 8.52 0.78 -1.31
CA ASP A 148 9.89 0.52 -0.87
C ASP A 148 10.89 1.41 -1.61
N ILE A 149 10.76 1.56 -2.94
CA ILE A 149 11.56 2.48 -3.74
C ILE A 149 11.44 3.92 -3.22
N ALA A 150 10.21 4.41 -2.98
CA ALA A 150 9.96 5.75 -2.46
C ALA A 150 10.62 5.96 -1.10
N SER A 151 10.47 4.99 -0.20
CA SER A 151 11.07 5.01 1.13
C SER A 151 12.61 5.02 1.07
N ILE A 152 13.22 4.16 0.25
CA ILE A 152 14.67 4.09 0.11
C ILE A 152 15.24 5.39 -0.48
N LEU A 153 14.65 5.92 -1.56
CA LEU A 153 15.10 7.15 -2.21
C LEU A 153 15.11 8.34 -1.24
N SER A 154 14.09 8.45 -0.38
CA SER A 154 13.88 9.56 0.53
C SER A 154 14.50 9.37 1.92
N SER A 155 15.17 8.24 2.17
CA SER A 155 15.83 7.92 3.45
C SER A 155 17.36 7.90 3.30
N PRO A 156 18.11 7.95 4.41
CA PRO A 156 19.55 7.71 4.38
C PRO A 156 19.89 6.35 3.73
N PRO A 157 20.95 6.29 2.91
CA PRO A 157 21.97 7.31 2.68
C PRO A 157 21.62 8.32 1.57
N TYR A 158 20.52 8.14 0.83
CA TYR A 158 20.26 8.92 -0.39
C TYR A 158 19.61 10.29 -0.11
N ILE A 159 18.59 10.34 0.75
CA ILE A 159 17.86 11.55 1.17
C ILE A 159 17.48 12.44 -0.03
N LYS A 160 16.89 11.84 -1.06
CA LYS A 160 16.39 12.60 -2.21
C LYS A 160 15.09 13.31 -1.86
N ARG A 161 14.85 14.49 -2.47
CA ARG A 161 13.54 15.14 -2.40
C ARG A 161 12.56 14.36 -3.27
N VAL A 162 11.71 13.59 -2.62
CA VAL A 162 10.74 12.70 -3.27
C VAL A 162 9.34 13.21 -2.98
N SER A 163 8.56 13.42 -4.03
CA SER A 163 7.14 13.72 -3.90
C SER A 163 6.32 12.47 -4.23
N VAL A 164 5.57 11.96 -3.26
CA VAL A 164 4.71 10.79 -3.40
C VAL A 164 3.27 11.24 -3.64
N ILE A 165 2.75 10.95 -4.83
CA ILE A 165 1.40 11.29 -5.23
C ILE A 165 0.51 10.05 -4.98
N ASP A 166 -0.17 10.03 -3.86
CA ASP A 166 -0.92 8.88 -3.34
C ASP A 166 -2.42 9.19 -3.26
N SER A 167 -3.08 9.24 -4.39
CA SER A 167 -4.50 9.63 -4.47
C SER A 167 -5.44 8.62 -3.79
N ARG A 168 -5.02 7.36 -3.68
CA ARG A 168 -5.83 6.26 -3.09
C ARG A 168 -5.39 5.86 -1.68
N ASN A 169 -4.37 6.52 -1.12
CA ASN A 169 -3.77 6.17 0.18
C ASN A 169 -3.23 4.73 0.23
N GLU A 170 -2.64 4.26 -0.88
CA GLU A 170 -2.11 2.92 -1.01
C GLU A 170 -0.58 2.85 -0.88
N ILE A 171 0.15 3.94 -1.23
CA ILE A 171 1.61 4.00 -1.17
C ILE A 171 2.08 4.36 0.24
N TYR A 172 1.59 5.48 0.76
CA TYR A 172 2.07 5.98 2.05
C TYR A 172 1.64 5.07 3.20
N ARG A 173 2.62 4.70 3.99
CA ARG A 173 2.43 4.02 5.28
C ARG A 173 3.46 4.54 6.26
N ARG A 174 3.01 4.98 7.41
CA ARG A 174 3.87 5.60 8.42
C ARG A 174 5.07 4.72 8.80
N ASP A 175 4.87 3.42 8.96
CA ASP A 175 5.92 2.45 9.28
C ASP A 175 6.98 2.35 8.19
N ALA A 176 6.60 2.39 6.91
CA ALA A 176 7.52 2.34 5.79
C ALA A 176 8.32 3.65 5.61
N PHE A 177 7.80 4.78 6.08
CA PHE A 177 8.37 6.12 5.89
C PHE A 177 8.95 6.75 7.16
N LEU A 178 9.25 5.97 8.21
CA LEU A 178 9.75 6.49 9.50
C LEU A 178 11.05 7.31 9.41
N ARG A 179 11.90 7.02 8.44
CA ARG A 179 13.19 7.72 8.22
C ARG A 179 13.20 8.54 6.93
N SER A 180 12.06 8.66 6.29
CA SER A 180 11.89 9.29 4.99
C SER A 180 11.63 10.78 5.13
N SER A 181 12.20 11.56 4.22
CA SER A 181 11.93 12.98 4.03
C SER A 181 10.98 13.25 2.85
N ALA A 182 10.20 12.26 2.43
CA ALA A 182 9.28 12.41 1.31
C ALA A 182 8.09 13.31 1.62
N ASP A 183 7.72 14.15 0.65
CA ASP A 183 6.49 14.92 0.66
C ASP A 183 5.33 14.05 0.19
N ILE A 184 4.25 13.98 0.96
CA ILE A 184 3.12 13.09 0.69
C ILE A 184 1.90 13.90 0.26
N TYR A 185 1.45 13.66 -0.98
CA TYR A 185 0.20 14.20 -1.53
C TYR A 185 -0.91 13.15 -1.42
N SER A 186 -1.54 13.08 -0.26
CA SER A 186 -2.61 12.12 0.03
C SER A 186 -3.97 12.66 -0.41
N GLY A 187 -4.72 11.89 -1.20
CA GLY A 187 -6.05 12.27 -1.67
C GLY A 187 -6.09 13.38 -2.73
N TYR A 188 -4.94 13.87 -3.19
CA TYR A 188 -4.89 14.82 -4.30
C TYR A 188 -5.23 14.13 -5.63
N PRO A 189 -5.93 14.83 -6.57
CA PRO A 189 -5.97 14.39 -7.96
C PRO A 189 -4.54 14.26 -8.49
N LYS A 190 -4.20 13.13 -9.10
CA LYS A 190 -2.79 12.80 -9.45
C LYS A 190 -2.15 13.85 -10.35
N ALA A 191 -2.82 14.26 -11.42
CA ALA A 191 -2.30 15.30 -12.32
C ALA A 191 -1.97 16.60 -11.56
N LYS A 192 -2.83 17.01 -10.62
CA LYS A 192 -2.57 18.19 -9.78
C LYS A 192 -1.40 17.99 -8.83
N GLY A 193 -1.27 16.80 -8.23
CA GLY A 193 -0.13 16.44 -7.38
C GLY A 193 1.19 16.47 -8.14
N ILE A 194 1.24 15.93 -9.36
CA ILE A 194 2.42 15.96 -10.25
C ILE A 194 2.80 17.41 -10.56
N GLU A 195 1.84 18.24 -10.97
CA GLU A 195 2.08 19.67 -11.24
C GLU A 195 2.70 20.38 -10.04
N LEU A 196 2.12 20.22 -8.85
CA LEU A 196 2.60 20.83 -7.63
C LEU A 196 4.01 20.34 -7.24
N ALA A 197 4.25 19.03 -7.32
CA ALA A 197 5.56 18.44 -7.03
C ALA A 197 6.67 19.06 -7.88
N VAL A 198 6.40 19.27 -9.18
CA VAL A 198 7.36 19.88 -10.10
C VAL A 198 7.55 21.38 -9.82
N ARG A 199 6.44 22.13 -9.70
CA ARG A 199 6.49 23.60 -9.66
C ARG A 199 6.83 24.19 -8.30
N THR A 200 6.47 23.52 -7.22
CA THR A 200 6.53 24.11 -5.87
C THR A 200 7.47 23.41 -4.90
N MET A 201 7.69 22.08 -5.05
CA MET A 201 8.46 21.32 -4.06
C MET A 201 9.87 20.99 -4.50
N SER A 202 10.30 21.43 -5.69
CA SER A 202 11.63 21.14 -6.22
C SER A 202 11.97 19.65 -6.15
N ALA A 203 10.98 18.78 -6.45
CA ALA A 203 11.13 17.34 -6.39
C ALA A 203 12.29 16.89 -7.28
N GLN A 204 13.09 15.93 -6.77
CA GLN A 204 14.11 15.22 -7.56
C GLN A 204 13.56 13.93 -8.14
N TYR A 205 12.52 13.37 -7.51
CA TYR A 205 11.78 12.22 -7.99
C TYR A 205 10.30 12.39 -7.69
N ILE A 206 9.46 11.99 -8.64
CA ILE A 206 8.02 11.87 -8.44
C ILE A 206 7.69 10.39 -8.36
N ILE A 207 6.91 10.00 -7.36
CA ILE A 207 6.41 8.65 -7.19
C ILE A 207 4.89 8.71 -7.32
N CYS A 208 4.32 7.96 -8.26
CA CYS A 208 2.86 7.86 -8.32
C CYS A 208 2.42 6.43 -8.67
N ASP A 209 1.33 5.98 -8.05
CA ASP A 209 0.73 4.71 -8.39
C ASP A 209 -0.05 4.83 -9.71
N GLU A 210 -0.38 3.69 -10.27
CA GLU A 210 -1.27 3.44 -11.40
C GLU A 210 -1.55 4.64 -12.34
N LEU A 211 -0.74 4.76 -13.38
CA LEU A 211 -0.92 5.80 -14.40
C LEU A 211 -2.16 5.53 -15.25
N GLY A 212 -3.02 6.54 -15.35
CA GLY A 212 -4.09 6.65 -16.32
C GLY A 212 -3.72 7.58 -17.47
N LYS A 213 -4.73 7.95 -18.25
CA LYS A 213 -4.56 8.86 -19.40
C LYS A 213 -4.19 10.27 -18.98
N ASP A 214 -4.90 10.82 -17.99
CA ASP A 214 -4.74 12.22 -17.55
C ASP A 214 -3.36 12.44 -16.90
N GLU A 215 -2.88 11.45 -16.12
CA GLU A 215 -1.54 11.49 -15.53
C GLU A 215 -0.44 11.42 -16.60
N ALA A 216 -0.65 10.59 -17.61
CA ALA A 216 0.32 10.48 -18.71
C ALA A 216 0.41 11.78 -19.51
N GLU A 217 -0.72 12.43 -19.81
CA GLU A 217 -0.75 13.76 -20.46
C GLU A 217 -0.02 14.81 -19.59
N MET A 218 -0.21 14.76 -18.27
CA MET A 218 0.51 15.65 -17.35
C MET A 218 2.01 15.38 -17.34
N LEU A 219 2.44 14.10 -17.30
CA LEU A 219 3.86 13.74 -17.37
C LEU A 219 4.51 14.24 -18.66
N LEU A 220 3.86 14.09 -19.80
CA LEU A 220 4.32 14.64 -21.07
C LEU A 220 4.49 16.15 -21.02
N SER A 221 3.52 16.87 -20.45
CA SER A 221 3.57 18.33 -20.32
C SER A 221 4.64 18.83 -19.35
N THR A 222 5.01 18.01 -18.37
CA THR A 222 6.02 18.35 -17.35
C THR A 222 7.40 17.78 -17.65
N GLN A 223 7.58 17.05 -18.74
CA GLN A 223 8.86 16.43 -19.11
C GLN A 223 10.00 17.44 -19.23
N SER A 224 9.71 18.66 -19.73
CA SER A 224 10.69 19.74 -19.85
C SER A 224 11.33 20.16 -18.53
N TYR A 225 10.75 19.84 -17.39
CA TYR A 225 11.35 20.08 -16.06
C TYR A 225 12.39 19.03 -15.67
N GLY A 226 12.49 17.92 -16.42
CA GLY A 226 13.54 16.91 -16.23
C GLY A 226 13.46 16.13 -14.91
N VAL A 227 12.28 16.06 -14.27
CA VAL A 227 12.10 15.33 -13.01
C VAL A 227 11.76 13.86 -13.28
N PRO A 228 12.64 12.91 -12.95
CA PRO A 228 12.37 11.49 -13.10
C PRO A 228 11.12 11.05 -12.34
N THR A 229 10.28 10.27 -13.00
CA THR A 229 9.06 9.71 -12.39
C THR A 229 9.18 8.20 -12.24
N VAL A 230 8.81 7.68 -11.08
CA VAL A 230 8.58 6.25 -10.86
C VAL A 230 7.09 6.02 -10.73
N ALA A 231 6.55 5.17 -11.58
CA ALA A 231 5.11 4.94 -11.63
C ALA A 231 4.77 3.46 -11.81
N THR A 232 3.49 3.11 -11.64
CA THR A 232 3.00 1.77 -11.91
C THR A 232 1.92 1.74 -12.99
N ALA A 233 1.78 0.59 -13.66
CA ALA A 233 0.70 0.35 -14.60
C ALA A 233 0.23 -1.12 -14.53
N HIS A 234 -1.04 -1.35 -14.85
CA HIS A 234 -1.55 -2.71 -15.01
C HIS A 234 -1.30 -3.21 -16.43
N SER A 235 -0.45 -4.23 -16.57
CA SER A 235 -0.26 -4.94 -17.86
C SER A 235 0.34 -6.33 -17.62
N PRO A 236 -0.04 -7.34 -18.40
CA PRO A 236 0.57 -8.68 -18.31
C PRO A 236 1.98 -8.74 -18.93
N SER A 237 2.31 -7.82 -19.84
CA SER A 237 3.62 -7.77 -20.52
C SER A 237 3.95 -6.34 -20.95
N LEU A 238 5.23 -6.10 -21.30
CA LEU A 238 5.69 -4.83 -21.85
C LEU A 238 5.02 -4.53 -23.19
N ASP A 239 4.90 -5.52 -24.07
CA ASP A 239 4.27 -5.36 -25.38
C ASP A 239 2.78 -4.96 -25.25
N ALA A 240 2.07 -5.63 -24.36
CA ALA A 240 0.68 -5.28 -24.06
C ALA A 240 0.54 -3.89 -23.42
N LEU A 241 1.52 -3.44 -22.64
CA LEU A 241 1.57 -2.10 -22.10
C LEU A 241 1.74 -1.07 -23.20
N LEU A 242 2.76 -1.25 -24.04
CA LEU A 242 3.14 -0.33 -25.11
C LEU A 242 2.19 -0.36 -26.33
N SER A 243 1.32 -1.36 -26.44
CA SER A 243 0.21 -1.34 -27.42
C SER A 243 -0.85 -0.27 -27.12
N ARG A 244 -0.91 0.22 -25.87
CA ARG A 244 -1.82 1.30 -25.48
C ARG A 244 -1.19 2.63 -25.88
N ARG A 245 -1.94 3.43 -26.66
CA ARG A 245 -1.49 4.71 -27.25
C ARG A 245 -0.74 5.60 -26.27
N VAL A 246 -1.28 5.77 -25.07
CA VAL A 246 -0.73 6.64 -24.03
C VAL A 246 0.67 6.20 -23.56
N PHE A 247 0.86 4.90 -23.36
CA PHE A 247 2.17 4.37 -22.94
C PHE A 247 3.18 4.32 -24.09
N ALA A 248 2.72 4.08 -25.32
CA ALA A 248 3.54 4.19 -26.50
C ALA A 248 4.07 5.63 -26.72
N GLU A 249 3.26 6.62 -26.37
CA GLU A 249 3.65 8.03 -26.43
C GLU A 249 4.68 8.37 -25.34
N LEU A 250 4.47 7.95 -24.09
CA LEU A 250 5.45 8.09 -23.00
C LEU A 250 6.79 7.42 -23.31
N ASP A 251 6.78 6.23 -23.96
CA ASP A 251 7.96 5.51 -24.39
C ASP A 251 8.70 6.28 -25.49
N ARG A 252 7.97 6.76 -26.50
CA ARG A 252 8.54 7.53 -27.62
C ARG A 252 9.22 8.81 -27.15
N GLU A 253 8.59 9.51 -26.22
CA GLU A 253 9.11 10.75 -25.64
C GLU A 253 10.18 10.51 -24.56
N GLY A 254 10.50 9.25 -24.23
CA GLY A 254 11.56 8.90 -23.29
C GLY A 254 11.26 9.26 -21.83
N VAL A 255 9.98 9.37 -21.44
CA VAL A 255 9.60 9.65 -20.05
C VAL A 255 10.09 8.56 -19.10
N PHE A 256 10.08 7.31 -19.58
CA PHE A 256 10.62 6.15 -18.88
C PHE A 256 11.71 5.49 -19.70
N SER A 257 12.87 5.28 -19.07
CA SER A 257 13.98 4.51 -19.66
C SER A 257 14.09 3.10 -19.07
N LEU A 258 13.49 2.90 -17.89
CA LEU A 258 13.47 1.61 -17.20
C LEU A 258 12.03 1.07 -17.14
N TYR A 259 11.82 -0.14 -17.63
CA TYR A 259 10.57 -0.87 -17.50
C TYR A 259 10.79 -2.10 -16.63
N VAL A 260 10.02 -2.20 -15.56
CA VAL A 260 10.16 -3.24 -14.54
C VAL A 260 8.93 -4.12 -14.54
N GLY A 261 9.03 -5.28 -15.15
CA GLY A 261 8.01 -6.32 -15.08
C GLY A 261 8.15 -7.11 -13.79
N ILE A 262 7.06 -7.27 -13.04
CA ILE A 262 7.03 -8.14 -11.88
C ILE A 262 6.04 -9.29 -12.08
N ALA A 263 6.47 -10.50 -11.75
CA ALA A 263 5.65 -11.70 -11.82
C ALA A 263 5.65 -12.40 -10.47
N ARG A 264 4.53 -13.05 -10.12
CA ARG A 264 4.43 -13.80 -8.86
C ARG A 264 5.32 -15.04 -8.93
N GLU A 265 6.14 -15.25 -7.92
CA GLU A 265 7.01 -16.41 -7.80
C GLU A 265 6.96 -16.95 -6.37
N GLY A 266 6.24 -18.04 -6.16
CA GLY A 266 5.99 -18.58 -4.84
C GLY A 266 5.31 -17.56 -3.91
N ARG A 267 5.98 -17.24 -2.79
CA ARG A 267 5.53 -16.23 -1.82
C ARG A 267 6.02 -14.81 -2.11
N GLY A 268 6.89 -14.64 -3.10
CA GLY A 268 7.47 -13.37 -3.52
C GLY A 268 7.06 -12.99 -4.93
N PHE A 269 7.91 -12.21 -5.55
CA PHE A 269 7.85 -11.91 -6.97
C PHE A 269 9.25 -11.85 -7.56
N SER A 270 9.35 -12.19 -8.82
CA SER A 270 10.56 -11.98 -9.63
C SER A 270 10.48 -10.63 -10.34
N ILE A 271 11.65 -10.06 -10.61
CA ILE A 271 11.80 -8.79 -11.31
C ILE A 271 12.46 -9.06 -12.67
N LYS A 272 11.79 -8.62 -13.73
CA LYS A 272 12.36 -8.53 -15.07
C LYS A 272 12.60 -7.06 -15.42
N LEU A 273 13.83 -6.71 -15.73
CA LEU A 273 14.20 -5.36 -16.12
C LEU A 273 14.34 -5.29 -17.65
N ASP A 274 13.58 -4.43 -18.28
CA ASP A 274 13.71 -4.09 -19.69
C ASP A 274 14.17 -2.63 -19.81
N GLU A 275 15.33 -2.40 -20.45
CA GLU A 275 15.91 -1.06 -20.66
C GLU A 275 15.59 -0.57 -22.06
N ARG A 276 15.09 0.66 -22.15
CA ARG A 276 14.92 1.34 -23.43
C ARG A 276 15.70 2.65 -23.40
N ARG A 277 16.63 2.79 -24.33
CA ARG A 277 17.31 4.08 -24.53
C ARG A 277 16.34 4.99 -25.27
N ALA A 278 16.19 6.24 -24.80
CA ALA A 278 15.55 7.27 -25.60
C ALA A 278 16.17 7.24 -27.01
N LYS A 279 15.37 7.16 -28.04
CA LYS A 279 15.85 7.35 -29.41
C LYS A 279 16.27 8.80 -29.50
N VAL A 280 17.59 9.04 -29.53
CA VAL A 280 18.19 10.33 -29.82
C VAL A 280 17.82 10.76 -31.23
#